data_c8bf037b341170e1224b899d7ad6bd05
#
_entry.id   c8bf037b341170e1224b899d7ad6bd05
#
_cell.length_a   1.000
_cell.length_b   1.000
_cell.length_c   1.000
_cell.angle_alpha   90.00
_cell.angle_beta   90.00
_cell.angle_gamma   90.00
#
_symmetry.space_group_name_H-M   'P 1'
#
loop_
_entity.id
_entity.type
_entity.pdbx_description
1 polymer ?
#
loop_
_entity_poly.entity_id
_entity_poly.type
_entity_poly.pdbx_seq_one_letter_code
_entity_poly.pdbx_strand_id
1 'polypeptide(L)'
;LPYEDFTRKRERRCTGLMNLRPEEISSVIKEQIQRYSSEIAVSDTGTVIQVADGIARVYGLENAMQGELLEFPGEVYGMVLNLEEDNVGAVLLGNSTEIGEGDIVKTTGRVVEVPVGDGKLGRVVKALGQPIDGKGPIHADKYRQIERVASGVISRKAVDTPLQTGIKAIDSMVPIGRGQRELII
;
A
#
# COMPACT_ATOMS: atom_id res chain seq x y z
N LEU A 1 48.68 22.25 -53.36
CA LEU A 1 47.87 22.87 -52.35
C LEU A 1 46.73 21.96 -51.96
N PRO A 2 46.46 21.65 -50.72
CA PRO A 2 46.27 20.31 -50.20
C PRO A 2 44.75 19.93 -50.19
N TYR A 3 44.36 19.09 -51.14
CA TYR A 3 43.00 18.55 -51.23
C TYR A 3 42.98 17.00 -51.07
N GLU A 4 44.12 16.39 -50.89
CA GLU A 4 44.22 14.90 -50.81
C GLU A 4 44.20 14.33 -49.41
N ASP A 5 44.22 15.14 -48.36
CA ASP A 5 44.34 14.65 -46.97
C ASP A 5 42.98 14.49 -46.25
N PHE A 6 41.85 14.88 -46.88
CA PHE A 6 40.52 14.80 -46.30
C PHE A 6 39.79 13.48 -46.61
N THR A 7 40.23 12.73 -47.60
CA THR A 7 39.60 11.47 -48.00
C THR A 7 40.17 10.26 -47.26
N ARG A 8 41.39 10.37 -46.73
CA ARG A 8 42.08 9.26 -46.02
C ARG A 8 41.63 9.09 -44.55
N LYS A 9 40.95 10.05 -43.99
CA LYS A 9 40.46 10.00 -42.60
C LYS A 9 39.04 9.43 -42.44
N ARG A 10 38.34 9.21 -43.56
CA ARG A 10 36.95 8.71 -43.55
C ARG A 10 36.80 7.19 -43.71
N GLU A 11 37.87 6.53 -44.14
CA GLU A 11 37.88 5.07 -44.35
C GLU A 11 38.33 4.21 -43.17
N ARG A 12 38.71 4.81 -42.05
CA ARG A 12 39.12 4.04 -40.83
C ARG A 12 38.07 3.91 -39.76
N ARG A 13 36.80 4.21 -40.05
CA ARG A 13 35.73 4.12 -39.04
C ARG A 13 34.64 3.09 -39.35
N CYS A 14 34.80 2.24 -40.33
CA CYS A 14 33.78 1.26 -40.70
C CYS A 14 34.30 -0.17 -40.83
N THR A 15 35.27 -0.58 -40.04
CA THR A 15 35.64 -2.00 -39.97
C THR A 15 35.78 -2.48 -38.54
N GLY A 16 34.67 -2.41 -37.82
CA GLY A 16 34.45 -3.03 -36.52
C GLY A 16 33.09 -3.70 -36.50
N LEU A 17 32.70 -4.40 -37.57
CA LEU A 17 31.65 -5.39 -37.48
C LEU A 17 32.20 -6.52 -36.60
N MET A 18 31.90 -6.46 -35.31
CA MET A 18 32.03 -7.60 -34.41
C MET A 18 31.19 -8.71 -35.04
N ASN A 19 31.88 -9.73 -35.60
CA ASN A 19 31.23 -11.01 -35.93
C ASN A 19 30.84 -11.68 -34.60
N LEU A 20 29.71 -11.26 -34.06
CA LEU A 20 29.07 -11.94 -32.95
C LEU A 20 28.68 -13.33 -33.43
N ARG A 21 29.26 -14.36 -32.86
CA ARG A 21 28.86 -15.73 -33.14
C ARG A 21 27.43 -15.94 -32.71
N PRO A 22 26.60 -16.72 -33.45
CA PRO A 22 25.22 -16.99 -33.09
C PRO A 22 25.05 -17.51 -31.65
N GLU A 23 26.05 -18.19 -31.13
CA GLU A 23 26.09 -18.72 -29.76
C GLU A 23 26.27 -17.61 -28.70
N GLU A 24 27.04 -16.56 -29.00
CA GLU A 24 27.20 -15.39 -28.11
C GLU A 24 25.93 -14.55 -28.04
N ILE A 25 25.24 -14.40 -29.17
CA ILE A 25 23.94 -13.71 -29.20
C ILE A 25 22.91 -14.49 -28.38
N SER A 26 22.88 -15.83 -28.53
CA SER A 26 21.97 -16.69 -27.79
C SER A 26 22.24 -16.67 -26.27
N SER A 27 23.51 -16.57 -25.85
CA SER A 27 23.87 -16.48 -24.43
C SER A 27 23.48 -15.14 -23.83
N VAL A 28 23.70 -14.03 -24.53
CA VAL A 28 23.32 -12.69 -24.08
C VAL A 28 21.80 -12.54 -23.99
N ILE A 29 21.06 -13.09 -24.97
CA ILE A 29 19.58 -13.10 -24.94
C ILE A 29 19.07 -13.96 -23.79
N LYS A 30 19.65 -15.14 -23.55
CA LYS A 30 19.29 -15.97 -22.39
C LYS A 30 19.56 -15.30 -21.06
N GLU A 31 20.70 -14.61 -20.94
CA GLU A 31 21.05 -13.86 -19.73
C GLU A 31 20.12 -12.65 -19.51
N GLN A 32 19.75 -11.94 -20.58
CA GLN A 32 18.75 -10.88 -20.50
C GLN A 32 17.35 -11.40 -20.16
N ILE A 33 16.94 -12.52 -20.73
CA ILE A 33 15.66 -13.16 -20.38
C ILE A 33 15.65 -13.62 -18.93
N GLN A 34 16.75 -14.18 -18.42
CA GLN A 34 16.85 -14.56 -17.01
C GLN A 34 16.88 -13.36 -16.08
N ARG A 35 17.54 -12.27 -16.45
CA ARG A 35 17.44 -11.00 -15.71
C ARG A 35 16.02 -10.41 -15.74
N TYR A 36 15.39 -10.44 -16.89
CA TYR A 36 14.00 -9.97 -17.05
C TYR A 36 13.01 -10.79 -16.20
N SER A 37 13.20 -12.11 -16.09
CA SER A 37 12.35 -12.95 -15.23
C SER A 37 12.67 -12.83 -13.73
N SER A 38 13.85 -12.33 -13.35
CA SER A 38 14.17 -12.04 -11.94
C SER A 38 13.82 -10.60 -11.52
N GLU A 39 13.60 -9.69 -12.49
CA GLU A 39 13.13 -8.32 -12.24
C GLU A 39 11.61 -8.17 -12.36
N ILE A 40 10.90 -9.22 -12.76
CA ILE A 40 9.44 -9.27 -12.63
C ILE A 40 9.07 -9.76 -11.22
N ALA A 41 9.55 -9.09 -10.21
CA ALA A 41 8.65 -8.74 -9.14
C ALA A 41 7.77 -7.64 -9.73
N VAL A 42 6.65 -8.03 -10.34
CA VAL A 42 5.62 -7.11 -10.82
C VAL A 42 5.08 -6.42 -9.59
N SER A 43 5.74 -5.36 -9.16
CA SER A 43 5.07 -4.33 -8.39
C SER A 43 4.15 -3.66 -9.41
N ASP A 44 2.89 -4.06 -9.45
CA ASP A 44 1.88 -3.35 -10.20
C ASP A 44 1.97 -1.90 -9.74
N THR A 45 2.34 -1.04 -10.67
CA THR A 45 2.47 0.39 -10.40
C THR A 45 1.32 1.11 -11.05
N GLY A 46 0.67 1.96 -10.29
CA GLY A 46 -0.38 2.84 -10.79
C GLY A 46 0.02 4.30 -10.72
N THR A 47 -0.79 5.14 -11.32
CA THR A 47 -0.63 6.59 -11.31
C THR A 47 -1.84 7.24 -10.66
N VAL A 48 -1.60 8.18 -9.76
CA VAL A 48 -2.65 8.96 -9.11
C VAL A 48 -3.33 9.87 -10.14
N ILE A 49 -4.64 9.72 -10.29
CA ILE A 49 -5.47 10.56 -11.17
C ILE A 49 -5.98 11.78 -10.40
N GLN A 50 -6.39 11.56 -9.17
CA GLN A 50 -7.02 12.58 -8.34
C GLN A 50 -6.79 12.28 -6.87
N VAL A 51 -6.58 13.34 -6.08
CA VAL A 51 -6.56 13.27 -4.61
C VAL A 51 -7.50 14.32 -4.05
N ALA A 52 -8.45 13.89 -3.21
CA ALA A 52 -9.35 14.79 -2.50
C ALA A 52 -9.77 14.16 -1.16
N ASP A 53 -9.83 14.95 -0.12
CA ASP A 53 -10.36 14.58 1.21
C ASP A 53 -9.81 13.26 1.79
N GLY A 54 -8.51 13.00 1.57
CA GLY A 54 -7.87 11.77 2.05
C GLY A 54 -8.18 10.52 1.21
N ILE A 55 -8.77 10.69 0.03
CA ILE A 55 -9.01 9.62 -0.94
C ILE A 55 -8.16 9.87 -2.16
N ALA A 56 -7.46 8.86 -2.64
CA ALA A 56 -6.74 8.85 -3.90
C ALA A 56 -7.42 7.93 -4.89
N ARG A 57 -7.61 8.40 -6.13
CA ARG A 57 -7.97 7.56 -7.27
C ARG A 57 -6.72 7.25 -8.07
N VAL A 58 -6.47 5.98 -8.29
CA VAL A 58 -5.25 5.47 -8.92
C VAL A 58 -5.63 4.66 -10.16
N TYR A 59 -4.96 4.94 -11.27
CA TYR A 59 -5.09 4.21 -12.53
C TYR A 59 -3.98 3.18 -12.68
N GLY A 60 -4.26 2.03 -13.31
CA GLY A 60 -3.25 1.04 -13.69
C GLY A 60 -2.92 -0.02 -12.64
N LEU A 61 -3.75 -0.17 -11.59
CA LEU A 61 -3.61 -1.22 -10.58
C LEU A 61 -4.61 -2.37 -10.83
N GLU A 62 -4.50 -3.02 -12.00
CA GLU A 62 -5.47 -4.04 -12.44
C GLU A 62 -5.54 -5.27 -11.53
N ASN A 63 -4.44 -5.60 -10.86
CA ASN A 63 -4.37 -6.78 -9.98
C ASN A 63 -4.55 -6.46 -8.49
N ALA A 64 -4.86 -5.20 -8.16
CA ALA A 64 -5.04 -4.80 -6.76
C ALA A 64 -6.22 -5.51 -6.10
N MET A 65 -6.04 -5.92 -4.87
CA MET A 65 -7.08 -6.58 -4.07
C MET A 65 -7.80 -5.58 -3.17
N GLN A 66 -9.08 -5.82 -2.91
CA GLN A 66 -9.81 -5.05 -1.91
C GLN A 66 -9.15 -5.19 -0.52
N GLY A 67 -8.95 -4.07 0.16
CA GLY A 67 -8.24 -4.02 1.43
C GLY A 67 -6.72 -4.12 1.33
N GLU A 68 -6.16 -4.07 0.12
CA GLU A 68 -4.72 -4.10 -0.09
C GLU A 68 -4.06 -2.80 0.37
N LEU A 69 -2.85 -2.93 0.90
CA LEU A 69 -2.01 -1.80 1.26
C LEU A 69 -1.26 -1.30 0.02
N LEU A 70 -1.41 -0.02 -0.28
CA LEU A 70 -0.68 0.68 -1.34
C LEU A 70 0.39 1.58 -0.73
N GLU A 71 1.53 1.68 -1.39
CA GLU A 71 2.63 2.58 -1.03
C GLU A 71 2.63 3.79 -1.95
N PHE A 72 2.47 4.97 -1.36
CA PHE A 72 2.53 6.28 -2.01
C PHE A 72 3.88 6.95 -1.75
N PRO A 73 4.26 7.98 -2.51
CA PRO A 73 5.44 8.80 -2.20
C PRO A 73 5.38 9.39 -0.79
N GLY A 74 6.55 9.69 -0.19
CA GLY A 74 6.62 10.28 1.14
C GLY A 74 6.31 9.33 2.30
N GLU A 75 6.46 8.01 2.12
CA GLU A 75 6.14 6.98 3.13
C GLU A 75 4.66 7.02 3.59
N VAL A 76 3.78 7.50 2.73
CA VAL A 76 2.33 7.47 2.96
C VAL A 76 1.77 6.16 2.45
N TYR A 77 0.93 5.54 3.24
CA TYR A 77 0.25 4.31 2.88
C TYR A 77 -1.23 4.58 2.62
N GLY A 78 -1.82 3.79 1.74
CA GLY A 78 -3.25 3.81 1.48
C GLY A 78 -3.85 2.41 1.51
N MET A 79 -5.14 2.33 1.74
CA MET A 79 -5.90 1.08 1.71
C MET A 79 -6.88 1.11 0.56
N VAL A 80 -6.86 0.09 -0.28
CA VAL A 80 -7.82 -0.09 -1.37
C VAL A 80 -9.21 -0.33 -0.79
N LEU A 81 -10.16 0.55 -1.11
CA LEU A 81 -11.55 0.42 -0.69
C LEU A 81 -12.50 0.09 -1.84
N ASN A 82 -12.27 0.71 -2.99
CA ASN A 82 -13.12 0.55 -4.15
C ASN A 82 -12.32 0.11 -5.37
N LEU A 83 -12.82 -0.91 -6.05
CA LEU A 83 -12.26 -1.41 -7.28
C LEU A 83 -13.27 -1.10 -8.39
N GLU A 84 -12.92 -0.19 -9.28
CA GLU A 84 -13.68 0.17 -10.46
C GLU A 84 -13.02 -0.44 -11.71
N GLU A 85 -13.69 -0.40 -12.83
CA GLU A 85 -13.19 -1.02 -14.07
C GLU A 85 -11.85 -0.43 -14.52
N ASP A 86 -11.70 0.89 -14.42
CA ASP A 86 -10.51 1.62 -14.91
C ASP A 86 -9.65 2.21 -13.80
N ASN A 87 -10.13 2.21 -12.56
CA ASN A 87 -9.42 2.87 -11.46
C ASN A 87 -9.68 2.20 -10.10
N VAL A 88 -8.79 2.50 -9.17
CA VAL A 88 -8.85 2.01 -7.80
C VAL A 88 -8.99 3.19 -6.85
N GLY A 89 -10.01 3.16 -6.01
CA GLY A 89 -10.20 4.12 -4.92
C GLY A 89 -9.48 3.67 -3.65
N ALA A 90 -8.52 4.45 -3.18
CA ALA A 90 -7.76 4.16 -1.96
C ALA A 90 -7.94 5.26 -0.92
N VAL A 91 -8.11 4.87 0.34
CA VAL A 91 -8.09 5.79 1.49
C VAL A 91 -6.67 5.94 1.99
N LEU A 92 -6.22 7.18 2.13
CA LEU A 92 -4.89 7.50 2.61
C LEU A 92 -4.81 7.39 4.13
N LEU A 93 -3.84 6.63 4.63
CA LEU A 93 -3.58 6.40 6.05
C LEU A 93 -2.44 7.30 6.55
N GLY A 94 -2.51 8.59 6.22
CA GLY A 94 -1.47 9.55 6.56
C GLY A 94 -1.80 10.95 6.07
N ASN A 95 -0.79 11.80 6.00
CA ASN A 95 -0.95 13.15 5.48
C ASN A 95 -1.05 13.12 3.95
N SER A 96 -2.17 13.57 3.41
CA SER A 96 -2.44 13.60 1.97
C SER A 96 -1.87 14.82 1.24
N THR A 97 -1.31 15.80 1.98
CA THR A 97 -0.87 17.07 1.38
C THR A 97 0.38 16.94 0.50
N GLU A 98 1.12 15.85 0.64
CA GLU A 98 2.34 15.58 -0.12
C GLU A 98 2.08 14.75 -1.39
N ILE A 99 0.85 14.25 -1.57
CA ILE A 99 0.48 13.40 -2.70
C ILE A 99 -0.22 14.26 -3.74
N GLY A 100 0.30 14.22 -4.97
CA GLY A 100 -0.22 14.96 -6.12
C GLY A 100 -0.72 14.06 -7.23
N GLU A 101 -1.45 14.67 -8.18
CA GLU A 101 -1.81 14.01 -9.44
C GLU A 101 -0.55 13.69 -10.25
N GLY A 102 -0.48 12.48 -10.81
CA GLY A 102 0.67 11.98 -11.55
C GLY A 102 1.69 11.20 -10.71
N ASP A 103 1.54 11.15 -9.40
CA ASP A 103 2.42 10.37 -8.53
C ASP A 103 2.28 8.87 -8.79
N ILE A 104 3.41 8.16 -8.62
CA ILE A 104 3.47 6.71 -8.82
C ILE A 104 3.15 6.01 -7.50
N VAL A 105 2.19 5.08 -7.57
CA VAL A 105 1.75 4.24 -6.46
C VAL A 105 2.15 2.80 -6.72
N LYS A 106 2.56 2.08 -5.70
CA LYS A 106 2.95 0.67 -5.78
C LYS A 106 2.00 -0.19 -4.96
N THR A 107 1.65 -1.35 -5.50
CA THR A 107 0.98 -2.39 -4.73
C THR A 107 1.98 -3.10 -3.81
N THR A 108 1.52 -3.56 -2.67
CA THR A 108 2.35 -4.33 -1.73
C THR A 108 2.05 -5.83 -1.77
N GLY A 109 0.96 -6.24 -2.45
CA GLY A 109 0.48 -7.62 -2.47
C GLY A 109 -0.02 -8.12 -1.11
N ARG A 110 -0.26 -7.21 -0.16
CA ARG A 110 -0.69 -7.54 1.21
C ARG A 110 -1.93 -6.77 1.58
N VAL A 111 -2.89 -7.46 2.17
CA VAL A 111 -4.05 -6.82 2.81
C VAL A 111 -3.56 -6.03 4.03
N VAL A 112 -4.20 -4.89 4.30
CA VAL A 112 -3.85 -4.04 5.43
C VAL A 112 -3.97 -4.82 6.74
N GLU A 113 -2.85 -4.96 7.42
CA GLU A 113 -2.72 -5.68 8.68
C GLU A 113 -1.90 -4.89 9.69
N VAL A 114 -2.11 -5.16 10.96
CA VAL A 114 -1.37 -4.54 12.05
C VAL A 114 -0.67 -5.60 12.90
N PRO A 115 0.55 -5.30 13.36
CA PRO A 115 1.21 -6.17 14.31
C PRO A 115 0.40 -6.26 15.60
N VAL A 116 0.30 -7.45 16.19
CA VAL A 116 -0.41 -7.70 17.44
C VAL A 116 0.48 -8.46 18.43
N GLY A 117 0.24 -8.29 19.72
CA GLY A 117 0.98 -8.98 20.78
C GLY A 117 1.29 -8.07 21.96
N ASP A 118 1.86 -8.68 23.01
CA ASP A 118 2.12 -8.02 24.29
C ASP A 118 3.17 -6.90 24.19
N GLY A 119 4.04 -6.95 23.18
CA GLY A 119 5.06 -5.91 22.94
C GLY A 119 4.48 -4.53 22.63
N LYS A 120 3.15 -4.43 22.40
CA LYS A 120 2.44 -3.15 22.19
C LYS A 120 1.86 -2.55 23.46
N LEU A 121 1.81 -3.29 24.54
CA LEU A 121 1.25 -2.79 25.78
C LEU A 121 2.05 -1.58 26.29
N GLY A 122 1.35 -0.48 26.57
CA GLY A 122 1.97 0.76 27.03
C GLY A 122 2.76 1.53 25.96
N ARG A 123 2.58 1.18 24.66
CA ARG A 123 3.17 1.88 23.50
C ARG A 123 2.14 2.77 22.80
N VAL A 124 2.63 3.83 22.18
CA VAL A 124 1.82 4.70 21.30
C VAL A 124 2.23 4.46 19.86
N VAL A 125 1.24 4.13 19.02
CA VAL A 125 1.47 3.71 17.63
C VAL A 125 0.55 4.43 16.67
N LYS A 126 0.99 4.57 15.41
CA LYS A 126 0.13 4.98 14.29
C LYS A 126 -0.87 3.87 13.94
N ALA A 127 -1.80 4.16 13.02
CA ALA A 127 -2.83 3.22 12.57
C ALA A 127 -2.26 1.87 12.08
N LEU A 128 -1.13 1.88 11.38
CA LEU A 128 -0.44 0.67 10.90
C LEU A 128 0.50 0.02 11.94
N GLY A 129 0.47 0.49 13.18
CA GLY A 129 1.28 -0.06 14.26
C GLY A 129 2.71 0.43 14.33
N GLN A 130 3.09 1.45 13.59
CA GLN A 130 4.39 2.10 13.70
C GLN A 130 4.47 2.90 15.01
N PRO A 131 5.55 2.75 15.82
CA PRO A 131 5.69 3.46 17.08
C PRO A 131 5.94 4.97 16.85
N ILE A 132 5.29 5.81 17.67
CA ILE A 132 5.49 7.27 17.68
C ILE A 132 5.91 7.79 19.05
N ASP A 133 6.16 6.89 20.01
CA ASP A 133 6.47 7.20 21.39
C ASP A 133 7.97 7.37 21.68
N GLY A 134 8.82 7.28 20.66
CA GLY A 134 10.28 7.41 20.81
C GLY A 134 10.96 6.24 21.54
N LYS A 135 10.24 5.16 21.87
CA LYS A 135 10.76 4.01 22.61
C LYS A 135 11.36 2.90 21.73
N GLY A 136 11.67 3.22 20.48
CA GLY A 136 12.25 2.27 19.53
C GLY A 136 11.24 1.33 18.85
N PRO A 137 11.69 0.43 17.97
CA PRO A 137 10.83 -0.46 17.20
C PRO A 137 10.05 -1.43 18.08
N ILE A 138 8.90 -1.88 17.58
CA ILE A 138 8.06 -2.88 18.23
C ILE A 138 8.27 -4.21 17.51
N HIS A 139 8.70 -5.22 18.25
CA HIS A 139 8.77 -6.59 17.75
C HIS A 139 7.39 -7.24 17.91
N ALA A 140 6.85 -7.76 16.83
CA ALA A 140 5.58 -8.47 16.84
C ALA A 140 5.74 -9.78 16.08
N ASP A 141 5.32 -10.86 16.71
CA ASP A 141 5.39 -12.21 16.13
C ASP A 141 4.16 -12.53 15.28
N LYS A 142 3.10 -11.74 15.41
CA LYS A 142 1.81 -11.98 14.75
C LYS A 142 1.27 -10.69 14.16
N TYR A 143 0.60 -10.85 13.00
CA TYR A 143 -0.15 -9.78 12.32
C TYR A 143 -1.61 -10.15 12.26
N ARG A 144 -2.47 -9.15 12.19
CA ARG A 144 -3.91 -9.32 12.11
C ARG A 144 -4.50 -8.29 11.16
N GLN A 145 -5.36 -8.74 10.27
CA GLN A 145 -6.08 -7.87 9.35
C GLN A 145 -6.92 -6.85 10.12
N ILE A 146 -6.93 -5.60 9.63
CA ILE A 146 -7.72 -4.52 10.24
C ILE A 146 -9.20 -4.79 10.05
N GLU A 147 -9.62 -5.13 8.82
CA GLU A 147 -10.99 -5.45 8.53
C GLU A 147 -11.31 -6.91 8.83
N ARG A 148 -12.36 -7.11 9.62
CA ARG A 148 -12.85 -8.42 10.00
C ARG A 148 -14.36 -8.43 10.08
N VAL A 149 -14.92 -9.56 9.70
CA VAL A 149 -16.35 -9.79 9.88
C VAL A 149 -16.70 -9.73 11.37
N ALA A 150 -17.66 -8.88 11.71
CA ALA A 150 -18.16 -8.74 13.08
C ALA A 150 -18.83 -10.05 13.54
N SER A 151 -18.78 -10.32 14.85
CA SER A 151 -19.48 -11.46 15.45
C SER A 151 -20.99 -11.36 15.17
N GLY A 152 -21.57 -12.45 14.69
CA GLY A 152 -23.00 -12.54 14.43
C GLY A 152 -23.85 -12.43 15.71
N VAL A 153 -25.14 -12.21 15.55
CA VAL A 153 -26.10 -12.05 16.66
C VAL A 153 -26.08 -13.26 17.60
N ILE A 154 -25.98 -14.46 17.06
CA ILE A 154 -26.02 -15.71 17.84
C ILE A 154 -24.81 -15.84 18.76
N SER A 155 -23.62 -15.35 18.34
CA SER A 155 -22.38 -15.46 19.11
C SER A 155 -22.21 -14.35 20.15
N ARG A 156 -23.07 -13.33 20.14
CA ARG A 156 -23.02 -12.21 21.11
C ARG A 156 -23.81 -12.52 22.35
N LYS A 157 -23.26 -12.18 23.51
CA LYS A 157 -24.00 -12.20 24.77
C LYS A 157 -25.12 -11.13 24.72
N ALA A 158 -26.30 -11.46 25.19
CA ALA A 158 -27.37 -10.50 25.36
C ALA A 158 -26.99 -9.40 26.37
N VAL A 159 -27.52 -8.20 26.18
CA VAL A 159 -27.35 -7.08 27.14
C VAL A 159 -28.26 -7.33 28.35
N ASP A 160 -27.67 -7.81 29.44
CA ASP A 160 -28.39 -8.23 30.65
C ASP A 160 -27.98 -7.44 31.91
N THR A 161 -26.95 -6.58 31.79
CA THR A 161 -26.42 -5.87 32.94
C THR A 161 -26.64 -4.37 32.78
N PRO A 162 -27.33 -3.69 33.70
CA PRO A 162 -27.55 -2.25 33.61
C PRO A 162 -26.27 -1.45 33.84
N LEU A 163 -26.15 -0.34 33.09
CA LEU A 163 -25.12 0.66 33.31
C LEU A 163 -25.73 1.76 34.20
N GLN A 164 -25.21 1.90 35.41
CA GLN A 164 -25.62 2.98 36.30
C GLN A 164 -24.83 4.25 35.93
N THR A 165 -25.52 5.22 35.35
CA THR A 165 -24.92 6.49 34.94
C THR A 165 -24.81 7.48 36.09
N GLY A 166 -25.64 7.32 37.15
CA GLY A 166 -25.77 8.26 38.26
C GLY A 166 -26.68 9.45 37.94
N ILE A 167 -27.22 9.53 36.73
CA ILE A 167 -28.16 10.57 36.31
C ILE A 167 -29.55 10.01 36.50
N LYS A 168 -30.30 10.56 37.48
CA LYS A 168 -31.64 10.07 37.86
C LYS A 168 -32.60 9.95 36.67
N ALA A 169 -32.61 10.93 35.77
CA ALA A 169 -33.51 10.94 34.62
C ALA A 169 -33.19 9.79 33.65
N ILE A 170 -31.94 9.48 33.42
CA ILE A 170 -31.52 8.39 32.52
C ILE A 170 -31.78 7.05 33.20
N ASP A 171 -31.31 6.86 34.40
CA ASP A 171 -31.35 5.56 35.08
C ASP A 171 -32.80 5.12 35.39
N SER A 172 -33.75 6.10 35.56
CA SER A 172 -35.16 5.81 35.88
C SER A 172 -36.07 5.67 34.66
N MET A 173 -35.77 6.42 33.57
CA MET A 173 -36.68 6.49 32.43
C MET A 173 -36.17 5.80 31.18
N VAL A 174 -34.86 5.85 30.95
CA VAL A 174 -34.23 5.27 29.76
C VAL A 174 -32.98 4.48 30.18
N PRO A 175 -33.16 3.31 30.87
CA PRO A 175 -32.04 2.54 31.37
C PRO A 175 -31.16 2.06 30.24
N ILE A 176 -29.84 2.24 30.40
CA ILE A 176 -28.82 1.83 29.45
C ILE A 176 -28.20 0.52 29.92
N GLY A 177 -28.05 -0.42 29.04
CA GLY A 177 -27.36 -1.69 29.29
C GLY A 177 -25.90 -1.66 28.90
N ARG A 178 -25.04 -2.41 29.63
CA ARG A 178 -23.63 -2.57 29.28
C ARG A 178 -23.49 -3.35 27.97
N GLY A 179 -22.88 -2.70 26.96
CA GLY A 179 -22.76 -3.22 25.61
C GLY A 179 -23.85 -2.76 24.63
N GLN A 180 -24.79 -1.92 25.10
CA GLN A 180 -25.80 -1.30 24.26
C GLN A 180 -25.16 -0.23 23.35
N ARG A 181 -25.68 -0.10 22.13
CA ARG A 181 -25.36 1.01 21.23
C ARG A 181 -26.45 2.09 21.38
N GLU A 182 -26.03 3.24 21.82
CA GLU A 182 -26.92 4.38 22.06
C GLU A 182 -26.58 5.55 21.16
N LEU A 183 -27.58 6.31 20.74
CA LEU A 183 -27.46 7.55 19.99
C LEU A 183 -27.96 8.70 20.85
N ILE A 184 -27.13 9.70 21.03
CA ILE A 184 -27.46 10.96 21.71
C ILE A 184 -27.48 12.04 20.63
N ILE A 185 -28.61 12.71 20.46
CA ILE A 185 -28.84 13.77 19.47
C ILE A 185 -28.97 15.11 20.18
#